data_844ba35f881c4fe0e52ea0c84e5e2b99
#
_entry.id   844ba35f881c4fe0e52ea0c84e5e2b99
#
_cell.length_a   1.000
_cell.length_b   1.000
_cell.length_c   1.000
_cell.angle_alpha   90.00
_cell.angle_beta   90.00
_cell.angle_gamma   90.00
#
_symmetry.space_group_name_H-M   'P 1'
#
loop_
_entity.id
_entity.type
_entity.pdbx_description
1 polymer ?
#
loop_
_entity_poly.entity_id
_entity_poly.type
_entity_poly.pdbx_seq_one_letter_code
_entity_poly.pdbx_strand_id
1 'polypeptide(L)'
;MSRPSAVGLPTGTEPLPDFPQLRQCPYQPPPGYRDLRLTEGPVVRARLYDGRPTWVVLGHAVARELLIDPRLSSDWSRPDFPSPSPRRKAIQKATILVGMDPPEHSAYRRKLIPAFSVRRTRELGESIHRRAGELVDAILQRGTGEILHDLALPLSSHTICGILGVPYEDHAYFEEQSALLVSPQVTEEDATGALMNLRSYLTGLVERKEKEPEPGDGLLDTLVHKDLAEGSLSRDDVIRLGIILLMAGHETTASMITLSTFTLLQNPAQLAAFRDDPAGAGLAVEELLRYLSIGDVAMRIAAEDITVGDAHIRAGDSVMLSTAEVNRDPDAFDEPDALELSRGARHHLAFGYGVHQCIGQNLARAEMESALTLLFGRIPGLRLAVPAEEVEIKPAQSGVQGIYDLPVTW
;
A
#
# COMPACT_ATOMS: atom_id res chain seq x y z
N MET A 1 26.31 -6.00 -47.34
CA MET A 1 26.11 -5.37 -46.03
C MET A 1 24.96 -4.40 -46.16
N SER A 2 23.74 -4.88 -45.94
CA SER A 2 22.52 -4.09 -46.06
C SER A 2 22.14 -3.60 -44.66
N ARG A 3 21.95 -2.29 -44.53
CA ARG A 3 21.47 -1.65 -43.28
C ARG A 3 20.02 -2.11 -43.04
N PRO A 4 19.62 -2.44 -41.81
CA PRO A 4 18.21 -2.62 -41.48
C PRO A 4 17.50 -1.28 -41.60
N SER A 5 16.33 -1.31 -42.25
CA SER A 5 15.40 -0.19 -42.40
C SER A 5 14.93 0.32 -41.03
N ALA A 6 14.90 1.63 -40.87
CA ALA A 6 14.27 2.28 -39.79
C ALA A 6 12.79 1.87 -39.71
N VAL A 7 12.40 1.28 -38.59
CA VAL A 7 10.99 1.06 -38.26
C VAL A 7 10.38 2.44 -38.04
N GLY A 8 9.46 2.82 -38.92
CA GLY A 8 8.77 4.08 -38.87
C GLY A 8 7.97 4.18 -37.53
N LEU A 9 8.06 5.33 -36.90
CA LEU A 9 7.20 5.70 -35.79
C LEU A 9 5.73 5.52 -36.21
N PRO A 10 4.88 4.89 -35.41
CA PRO A 10 3.46 4.77 -35.69
C PRO A 10 2.85 6.15 -35.79
N THR A 11 2.39 6.53 -36.97
CA THR A 11 1.56 7.73 -37.21
C THR A 11 0.20 7.44 -36.61
N GLY A 12 -0.06 8.04 -35.43
CA GLY A 12 -1.17 7.78 -34.57
C GLY A 12 -2.56 7.88 -35.16
N THR A 13 -3.31 6.79 -35.00
CA THR A 13 -4.78 6.77 -34.97
C THR A 13 -5.32 5.65 -34.09
N GLU A 14 -4.48 4.82 -33.46
CA GLU A 14 -4.99 3.86 -32.49
C GLU A 14 -5.37 4.57 -31.18
N PRO A 15 -6.55 4.22 -30.60
CA PRO A 15 -6.95 4.81 -29.33
C PRO A 15 -5.97 4.39 -28.23
N LEU A 16 -5.54 5.34 -27.40
CA LEU A 16 -4.68 5.06 -26.25
C LEU A 16 -5.30 3.98 -25.36
N PRO A 17 -4.50 3.03 -24.85
CA PRO A 17 -4.98 2.03 -23.90
C PRO A 17 -5.48 2.68 -22.63
N ASP A 18 -6.50 2.08 -22.01
CA ASP A 18 -7.04 2.57 -20.73
C ASP A 18 -6.08 2.26 -19.56
N PHE A 19 -6.05 3.18 -18.59
CA PHE A 19 -5.30 3.03 -17.34
C PHE A 19 -6.13 3.54 -16.15
N PRO A 20 -6.17 2.84 -15.00
CA PRO A 20 -5.59 1.51 -14.76
C PRO A 20 -6.38 0.39 -15.45
N GLN A 21 -5.69 -0.67 -15.82
CA GLN A 21 -6.31 -1.89 -16.32
C GLN A 21 -6.70 -2.82 -15.18
N LEU A 22 -7.62 -3.74 -15.44
CA LEU A 22 -8.09 -4.70 -14.44
C LEU A 22 -7.12 -5.87 -14.28
N ARG A 23 -6.80 -6.24 -13.05
CA ARG A 23 -6.15 -7.52 -12.75
C ARG A 23 -7.13 -8.67 -13.02
N GLN A 24 -6.63 -9.75 -13.58
CA GLN A 24 -7.40 -10.98 -13.82
C GLN A 24 -7.24 -11.99 -12.68
N CYS A 25 -6.20 -11.83 -11.87
CA CYS A 25 -5.96 -12.63 -10.67
C CYS A 25 -5.23 -11.77 -9.61
N PRO A 26 -5.22 -12.19 -8.32
CA PRO A 26 -4.62 -11.38 -7.25
C PRO A 26 -3.10 -11.26 -7.33
N TYR A 27 -2.42 -12.16 -8.03
CA TYR A 27 -0.95 -12.27 -8.02
C TYR A 27 -0.27 -11.45 -9.10
N GLN A 28 -0.92 -11.27 -10.24
CA GLN A 28 -0.26 -10.72 -11.42
C GLN A 28 -0.76 -9.31 -11.72
N PRO A 29 0.12 -8.47 -12.26
CA PRO A 29 -0.32 -7.21 -12.83
C PRO A 29 -1.29 -7.45 -13.99
N PRO A 30 -2.04 -6.43 -14.42
CA PRO A 30 -2.85 -6.52 -15.63
C PRO A 30 -1.99 -6.96 -16.82
N PRO A 31 -2.41 -7.97 -17.60
CA PRO A 31 -1.58 -8.54 -18.66
C PRO A 31 -1.18 -7.53 -19.75
N GLY A 32 -2.05 -6.55 -20.04
CA GLY A 32 -1.75 -5.51 -21.02
C GLY A 32 -0.58 -4.59 -20.65
N TYR A 33 -0.17 -4.49 -19.40
CA TYR A 33 0.98 -3.67 -19.00
C TYR A 33 2.29 -4.28 -19.50
N ARG A 34 2.43 -5.60 -19.42
CA ARG A 34 3.57 -6.32 -19.96
C ARG A 34 3.68 -6.12 -21.47
N ASP A 35 2.56 -6.28 -22.19
CA ASP A 35 2.55 -6.12 -23.64
C ASP A 35 2.96 -4.69 -24.03
N LEU A 36 2.41 -3.68 -23.36
CA LEU A 36 2.80 -2.28 -23.55
C LEU A 36 4.29 -2.05 -23.29
N ARG A 37 4.83 -2.58 -22.19
CA ARG A 37 6.26 -2.43 -21.88
C ARG A 37 7.16 -3.08 -22.93
N LEU A 38 6.76 -4.24 -23.46
CA LEU A 38 7.53 -4.95 -24.47
C LEU A 38 7.45 -4.30 -25.86
N THR A 39 6.34 -3.67 -26.20
CA THR A 39 6.12 -3.08 -27.54
C THR A 39 6.48 -1.62 -27.62
N GLU A 40 6.24 -0.84 -26.56
CA GLU A 40 6.40 0.62 -26.55
C GLU A 40 7.50 1.09 -25.60
N GLY A 41 8.00 0.21 -24.71
CA GLY A 41 9.08 0.51 -23.77
C GLY A 41 8.62 0.81 -22.34
N PRO A 42 9.55 1.29 -21.49
CA PRO A 42 9.30 1.42 -20.04
C PRO A 42 8.41 2.62 -19.65
N VAL A 43 8.13 3.54 -20.58
CA VAL A 43 7.25 4.71 -20.39
C VAL A 43 6.34 4.84 -21.59
N VAL A 44 5.05 4.68 -21.36
CA VAL A 44 4.06 4.60 -22.45
C VAL A 44 2.95 5.64 -22.26
N ARG A 45 2.18 5.89 -23.33
CA ARG A 45 0.97 6.73 -23.24
C ARG A 45 -0.26 5.87 -22.98
N ALA A 46 -1.14 6.34 -22.10
CA ALA A 46 -2.43 5.71 -21.82
C ALA A 46 -3.51 6.78 -21.59
N ARG A 47 -4.74 6.35 -21.35
CA ARG A 47 -5.89 7.21 -21.13
C ARG A 47 -6.51 6.91 -19.76
N LEU A 48 -6.75 7.95 -18.97
CA LEU A 48 -7.47 7.87 -17.70
C LEU A 48 -8.99 7.70 -17.93
N TYR A 49 -9.72 7.33 -16.88
CA TYR A 49 -11.18 7.16 -16.89
C TYR A 49 -11.95 8.38 -17.40
N ASP A 50 -11.39 9.59 -17.25
CA ASP A 50 -11.98 10.85 -17.69
C ASP A 50 -11.57 11.25 -19.12
N GLY A 51 -10.91 10.35 -19.84
CA GLY A 51 -10.45 10.54 -21.22
C GLY A 51 -9.13 11.30 -21.36
N ARG A 52 -8.57 11.85 -20.26
CA ARG A 52 -7.29 12.56 -20.31
C ARG A 52 -6.13 11.62 -20.61
N PRO A 53 -5.19 12.02 -21.48
CA PRO A 53 -3.96 11.24 -21.69
C PRO A 53 -3.08 11.32 -20.44
N THR A 54 -2.37 10.22 -20.16
CA THR A 54 -1.40 10.13 -19.08
C THR A 54 -0.15 9.37 -19.55
N TRP A 55 0.97 9.62 -18.92
CA TRP A 55 2.15 8.77 -19.00
C TRP A 55 2.04 7.64 -17.99
N VAL A 56 2.40 6.43 -18.38
CA VAL A 56 2.46 5.26 -17.49
C VAL A 56 3.87 4.71 -17.48
N VAL A 57 4.45 4.61 -16.29
CA VAL A 57 5.78 4.07 -16.06
C VAL A 57 5.65 2.60 -15.68
N LEU A 58 6.29 1.74 -16.47
CA LEU A 58 6.25 0.27 -16.39
C LEU A 58 7.63 -0.36 -16.17
N GLY A 59 8.73 0.43 -16.31
CA GLY A 59 10.11 -0.04 -16.09
C GLY A 59 10.64 0.34 -14.71
N HIS A 60 11.34 -0.58 -14.05
CA HIS A 60 11.83 -0.43 -12.67
C HIS A 60 12.88 0.70 -12.52
N ALA A 61 13.91 0.72 -13.40
CA ALA A 61 14.96 1.72 -13.31
C ALA A 61 14.41 3.14 -13.51
N VAL A 62 13.54 3.32 -14.50
CA VAL A 62 12.87 4.59 -14.79
C VAL A 62 11.94 5.00 -13.65
N ALA A 63 11.21 4.05 -13.05
CA ALA A 63 10.35 4.33 -11.91
C ALA A 63 11.15 4.89 -10.72
N ARG A 64 12.33 4.33 -10.44
CA ARG A 64 13.23 4.84 -9.37
C ARG A 64 13.76 6.23 -9.68
N GLU A 65 14.15 6.48 -10.92
CA GLU A 65 14.62 7.80 -11.37
C GLU A 65 13.50 8.84 -11.18
N LEU A 66 12.31 8.58 -11.69
CA LEU A 66 11.19 9.50 -11.64
C LEU A 66 10.63 9.71 -10.23
N LEU A 67 10.66 8.70 -9.35
CA LEU A 67 10.16 8.83 -7.97
C LEU A 67 11.03 9.75 -7.07
N ILE A 68 12.28 10.04 -7.46
CA ILE A 68 13.16 10.98 -6.76
C ILE A 68 13.32 12.31 -7.51
N ASP A 69 12.75 12.45 -8.70
CA ASP A 69 12.82 13.68 -9.48
C ASP A 69 11.92 14.77 -8.85
N PRO A 70 12.47 15.89 -8.38
CA PRO A 70 11.69 16.95 -7.75
C PRO A 70 10.73 17.66 -8.71
N ARG A 71 10.89 17.48 -10.01
CA ARG A 71 9.98 18.00 -11.04
C ARG A 71 8.68 17.20 -11.13
N LEU A 72 8.60 15.99 -10.55
CA LEU A 72 7.38 15.22 -10.41
C LEU A 72 6.71 15.51 -9.06
N SER A 73 5.72 16.35 -9.10
CA SER A 73 4.95 16.81 -7.94
C SER A 73 3.94 15.75 -7.47
N SER A 74 3.83 15.63 -6.15
CA SER A 74 2.78 14.88 -5.43
C SER A 74 1.66 15.79 -4.92
N ASP A 75 1.66 17.07 -5.24
CA ASP A 75 0.71 18.04 -4.70
C ASP A 75 -0.70 17.82 -5.27
N TRP A 76 -1.56 17.18 -4.47
CA TRP A 76 -2.94 16.87 -4.81
C TRP A 76 -3.86 18.11 -4.85
N SER A 77 -3.39 19.26 -4.38
CA SER A 77 -4.13 20.53 -4.47
C SER A 77 -4.14 21.12 -5.89
N ARG A 78 -3.23 20.65 -6.75
CA ARG A 78 -3.15 21.12 -8.15
C ARG A 78 -4.41 20.73 -8.92
N PRO A 79 -5.03 21.64 -9.67
CA PRO A 79 -6.31 21.40 -10.35
C PRO A 79 -6.29 20.20 -11.29
N ASP A 80 -5.15 20.01 -11.99
CA ASP A 80 -4.96 18.98 -13.01
C ASP A 80 -4.30 17.70 -12.46
N PHE A 81 -4.15 17.58 -11.13
CA PHE A 81 -3.58 16.38 -10.55
C PHE A 81 -4.37 15.12 -10.98
N PRO A 82 -3.68 14.06 -11.41
CA PRO A 82 -4.33 12.86 -11.93
C PRO A 82 -5.08 12.10 -10.84
N SER A 83 -6.13 11.38 -11.26
CA SER A 83 -6.81 10.42 -10.40
C SER A 83 -7.17 9.18 -11.21
N PRO A 84 -7.10 7.97 -10.64
CA PRO A 84 -7.51 6.75 -11.33
C PRO A 84 -9.03 6.56 -11.35
N SER A 85 -9.79 7.31 -10.56
CA SER A 85 -11.26 7.24 -10.52
C SER A 85 -11.88 8.53 -9.95
N PRO A 86 -13.18 8.82 -10.26
CA PRO A 86 -13.89 9.99 -9.73
C PRO A 86 -13.86 10.05 -8.20
N ARG A 87 -14.11 8.92 -7.55
CA ARG A 87 -14.15 8.77 -6.11
C ARG A 87 -12.79 9.07 -5.47
N ARG A 88 -11.68 8.55 -6.03
CA ARG A 88 -10.34 8.84 -5.53
C ARG A 88 -10.07 10.33 -5.54
N LYS A 89 -10.56 11.05 -6.54
CA LYS A 89 -10.44 12.50 -6.65
C LYS A 89 -11.12 13.25 -5.48
N ALA A 90 -12.25 12.76 -4.99
CA ALA A 90 -12.94 13.38 -3.84
C ALA A 90 -12.12 13.22 -2.55
N ILE A 91 -11.55 12.05 -2.31
CA ILE A 91 -10.75 11.75 -1.11
C ILE A 91 -9.40 12.50 -1.13
N GLN A 92 -8.78 12.69 -2.29
CA GLN A 92 -7.50 13.38 -2.43
C GLN A 92 -7.50 14.76 -1.76
N LYS A 93 -8.59 15.52 -1.86
CA LYS A 93 -8.69 16.87 -1.29
C LYS A 93 -8.63 16.92 0.23
N ALA A 94 -9.00 15.83 0.92
CA ALA A 94 -9.01 15.76 2.37
C ALA A 94 -7.70 15.23 2.96
N THR A 95 -6.79 14.73 2.14
CA THR A 95 -5.58 14.02 2.59
C THR A 95 -4.38 14.96 2.62
N ILE A 96 -3.59 14.89 3.72
CA ILE A 96 -2.30 15.57 3.85
C ILE A 96 -1.15 14.55 3.82
N LEU A 97 0.08 15.01 3.84
CA LEU A 97 1.32 14.24 3.81
C LEU A 97 1.56 13.58 2.45
N VAL A 98 0.75 12.58 2.06
CA VAL A 98 0.93 11.85 0.78
C VAL A 98 0.68 12.71 -0.46
N GLY A 99 -0.18 13.72 -0.34
CA GLY A 99 -0.53 14.67 -1.41
C GLY A 99 0.16 16.02 -1.27
N MET A 100 1.40 16.05 -0.80
CA MET A 100 2.18 17.27 -0.57
C MET A 100 3.60 17.11 -1.10
N ASP A 101 4.21 18.21 -1.51
CA ASP A 101 5.62 18.26 -1.89
C ASP A 101 6.52 18.80 -0.76
N PRO A 102 7.83 18.56 -0.78
CA PRO A 102 8.77 19.33 0.01
C PRO A 102 8.70 20.83 -0.35
N PRO A 103 8.87 21.76 0.63
CA PRO A 103 9.32 21.51 2.01
C PRO A 103 8.23 21.10 3.00
N GLU A 104 6.94 21.35 2.71
CA GLU A 104 5.81 21.10 3.61
C GLU A 104 5.71 19.61 3.96
N HIS A 105 5.71 18.73 2.96
CA HIS A 105 5.78 17.28 3.16
C HIS A 105 6.88 16.89 4.15
N SER A 106 8.09 17.43 3.96
CA SER A 106 9.23 17.10 4.81
C SER A 106 9.06 17.58 6.25
N ALA A 107 8.35 18.71 6.46
CA ALA A 107 8.06 19.22 7.79
C ALA A 107 7.12 18.28 8.57
N TYR A 108 6.04 17.84 7.94
CA TYR A 108 5.12 16.85 8.54
C TYR A 108 5.81 15.50 8.77
N ARG A 109 6.49 14.97 7.74
CA ARG A 109 7.13 13.66 7.81
C ARG A 109 8.16 13.56 8.93
N ARG A 110 8.98 14.59 9.17
CA ARG A 110 9.97 14.60 10.27
C ARG A 110 9.34 14.40 11.65
N LYS A 111 8.11 14.87 11.87
CA LYS A 111 7.38 14.69 13.14
C LYS A 111 6.94 13.24 13.35
N LEU A 112 6.70 12.52 12.27
CA LEU A 112 6.20 11.14 12.28
C LEU A 112 7.32 10.09 12.34
N ILE A 113 8.48 10.36 11.73
CA ILE A 113 9.60 9.40 11.62
C ILE A 113 9.96 8.71 12.94
N PRO A 114 10.02 9.38 14.11
CA PRO A 114 10.39 8.72 15.36
C PRO A 114 9.49 7.54 15.72
N ALA A 115 8.17 7.66 15.50
CA ALA A 115 7.18 6.61 15.80
C ALA A 115 7.27 5.39 14.88
N PHE A 116 7.81 5.55 13.64
CA PHE A 116 7.96 4.49 12.65
C PHE A 116 9.42 4.09 12.41
N SER A 117 10.33 4.50 13.30
CA SER A 117 11.76 4.18 13.19
C SER A 117 12.02 2.68 13.39
N VAL A 118 13.14 2.18 12.84
CA VAL A 118 13.61 0.80 13.05
C VAL A 118 13.73 0.48 14.55
N ARG A 119 14.19 1.44 15.36
CA ARG A 119 14.29 1.26 16.81
C ARG A 119 12.90 1.03 17.42
N ARG A 120 11.93 1.90 17.09
CA ARG A 120 10.56 1.78 17.62
C ARG A 120 9.89 0.48 17.17
N THR A 121 10.10 0.08 15.92
CA THR A 121 9.60 -1.21 15.40
C THR A 121 10.17 -2.40 16.18
N ARG A 122 11.46 -2.38 16.54
CA ARG A 122 12.05 -3.44 17.37
C ARG A 122 11.46 -3.48 18.79
N GLU A 123 11.24 -2.31 19.40
CA GLU A 123 10.59 -2.21 20.72
C GLU A 123 9.17 -2.81 20.69
N LEU A 124 8.46 -2.64 19.58
CA LEU A 124 7.11 -3.20 19.39
C LEU A 124 7.12 -4.68 18.98
N GLY A 125 8.25 -5.21 18.48
CA GLY A 125 8.34 -6.54 17.90
C GLY A 125 7.83 -7.67 18.81
N GLU A 126 8.19 -7.64 20.12
CA GLU A 126 7.69 -8.62 21.09
C GLU A 126 6.16 -8.52 21.28
N SER A 127 5.61 -7.31 21.30
CA SER A 127 4.16 -7.11 21.43
C SER A 127 3.41 -7.58 20.18
N ILE A 128 3.94 -7.28 18.98
CA ILE A 128 3.40 -7.74 17.70
C ILE A 128 3.41 -9.26 17.66
N HIS A 129 4.54 -9.89 17.98
CA HIS A 129 4.69 -11.36 17.96
C HIS A 129 3.75 -12.03 18.95
N ARG A 130 3.66 -11.50 20.18
CA ARG A 130 2.74 -12.01 21.20
C ARG A 130 1.29 -11.92 20.72
N ARG A 131 0.87 -10.74 20.19
CA ARG A 131 -0.49 -10.54 19.72
C ARG A 131 -0.83 -11.46 18.55
N ALA A 132 0.06 -11.62 17.58
CA ALA A 132 -0.10 -12.58 16.50
C ALA A 132 -0.26 -14.02 17.04
N GLY A 133 0.54 -14.38 18.06
CA GLY A 133 0.43 -15.68 18.72
C GLY A 133 -0.91 -15.92 19.39
N GLU A 134 -1.44 -14.95 20.11
CA GLU A 134 -2.76 -15.03 20.76
C GLU A 134 -3.88 -15.24 19.72
N LEU A 135 -3.81 -14.51 18.60
CA LEU A 135 -4.80 -14.61 17.52
C LEU A 135 -4.73 -15.99 16.83
N VAL A 136 -3.53 -16.46 16.51
CA VAL A 136 -3.34 -17.80 15.92
C VAL A 136 -3.81 -18.92 16.87
N ASP A 137 -3.55 -18.80 18.18
CA ASP A 137 -4.02 -19.76 19.17
C ASP A 137 -5.56 -19.78 19.28
N ALA A 138 -6.20 -18.60 19.18
CA ALA A 138 -7.65 -18.52 19.15
C ALA A 138 -8.26 -19.18 17.90
N ILE A 139 -7.62 -19.00 16.73
CA ILE A 139 -7.99 -19.70 15.49
C ILE A 139 -7.85 -21.22 15.70
N LEU A 140 -6.68 -21.66 16.18
CA LEU A 140 -6.36 -23.07 16.36
C LEU A 140 -7.38 -23.79 17.27
N GLN A 141 -7.84 -23.14 18.33
CA GLN A 141 -8.84 -23.69 19.25
C GLN A 141 -10.22 -23.92 18.60
N ARG A 142 -10.55 -23.19 17.54
CA ARG A 142 -11.86 -23.31 16.84
C ARG A 142 -11.88 -24.41 15.78
N GLY A 143 -10.73 -24.85 15.28
CA GLY A 143 -10.63 -25.86 14.21
C GLY A 143 -10.92 -25.31 12.80
N THR A 144 -11.33 -24.06 12.69
CA THR A 144 -11.57 -23.30 11.46
C THR A 144 -11.27 -21.84 11.73
N GLY A 145 -11.01 -21.06 10.67
CA GLY A 145 -10.75 -19.63 10.81
C GLY A 145 -10.98 -18.86 9.54
N GLU A 146 -10.96 -17.55 9.68
CA GLU A 146 -10.98 -16.59 8.60
C GLU A 146 -9.77 -15.65 8.78
N ILE A 147 -8.87 -15.65 7.80
CA ILE A 147 -7.55 -15.02 7.97
C ILE A 147 -7.65 -13.50 8.08
N LEU A 148 -8.51 -12.85 7.31
CA LEU A 148 -8.62 -11.39 7.34
C LEU A 148 -9.16 -10.91 8.69
N HIS A 149 -10.29 -11.44 9.15
CA HIS A 149 -11.00 -10.93 10.33
C HIS A 149 -10.55 -11.57 11.64
N ASP A 150 -9.97 -12.78 11.62
CA ASP A 150 -9.50 -13.46 12.82
C ASP A 150 -8.02 -13.20 13.16
N LEU A 151 -7.20 -12.79 12.15
CA LEU A 151 -5.76 -12.60 12.33
C LEU A 151 -5.29 -11.24 11.81
N ALA A 152 -5.48 -10.97 10.51
CA ALA A 152 -4.77 -9.88 9.84
C ALA A 152 -5.26 -8.49 10.29
N LEU A 153 -6.56 -8.22 10.23
CA LEU A 153 -7.15 -6.95 10.71
C LEU A 153 -6.92 -6.75 12.20
N PRO A 154 -7.23 -7.73 13.11
CA PRO A 154 -7.00 -7.53 14.54
C PRO A 154 -5.54 -7.28 14.91
N LEU A 155 -4.57 -7.87 14.18
CA LEU A 155 -3.16 -7.64 14.41
C LEU A 155 -2.78 -6.21 13.99
N SER A 156 -3.12 -5.82 12.76
CA SER A 156 -2.73 -4.53 12.19
C SER A 156 -3.43 -3.37 12.91
N SER A 157 -4.71 -3.53 13.25
CA SER A 157 -5.46 -2.53 14.02
C SER A 157 -4.90 -2.35 15.42
N HIS A 158 -4.57 -3.45 16.12
CA HIS A 158 -3.93 -3.36 17.42
C HIS A 158 -2.58 -2.62 17.35
N THR A 159 -1.79 -2.92 16.33
CA THR A 159 -0.46 -2.34 16.15
C THR A 159 -0.54 -0.84 15.86
N ILE A 160 -1.40 -0.42 14.93
CA ILE A 160 -1.53 1.01 14.61
C ILE A 160 -2.15 1.80 15.75
N CYS A 161 -3.12 1.23 16.48
CA CYS A 161 -3.66 1.84 17.70
C CYS A 161 -2.58 2.10 18.74
N GLY A 162 -1.72 1.11 18.99
CA GLY A 162 -0.60 1.24 19.93
C GLY A 162 0.40 2.33 19.54
N ILE A 163 0.70 2.46 18.24
CA ILE A 163 1.58 3.52 17.75
C ILE A 163 0.95 4.91 17.88
N LEU A 164 -0.32 5.03 17.50
CA LEU A 164 -1.00 6.32 17.50
C LEU A 164 -1.44 6.76 18.90
N GLY A 165 -1.58 5.84 19.86
CA GLY A 165 -2.22 6.11 21.15
C GLY A 165 -3.74 6.23 21.00
N VAL A 166 -4.34 5.43 20.10
CA VAL A 166 -5.79 5.28 19.92
C VAL A 166 -6.27 4.09 20.76
N PRO A 167 -7.38 4.18 21.51
CA PRO A 167 -7.94 3.05 22.22
C PRO A 167 -8.28 1.89 21.28
N TYR A 168 -7.79 0.69 21.59
CA TYR A 168 -8.05 -0.47 20.73
C TYR A 168 -9.53 -0.90 20.73
N GLU A 169 -10.24 -0.65 21.80
CA GLU A 169 -11.69 -0.90 21.92
C GLU A 169 -12.51 -0.20 20.83
N ASP A 170 -11.99 0.86 20.23
CA ASP A 170 -12.64 1.61 19.14
C ASP A 170 -12.34 1.02 17.75
N HIS A 171 -11.57 -0.09 17.65
CA HIS A 171 -11.09 -0.63 16.36
C HIS A 171 -12.21 -0.95 15.38
N ALA A 172 -13.29 -1.59 15.82
CA ALA A 172 -14.41 -1.96 14.96
C ALA A 172 -15.03 -0.73 14.27
N TYR A 173 -15.11 0.39 14.98
CA TYR A 173 -15.65 1.64 14.44
C TYR A 173 -14.80 2.21 13.31
N PHE A 174 -13.48 2.35 13.53
CA PHE A 174 -12.65 2.95 12.49
C PHE A 174 -12.36 1.97 11.33
N GLU A 175 -12.35 0.66 11.56
CA GLU A 175 -12.27 -0.36 10.51
C GLU A 175 -13.47 -0.26 9.57
N GLU A 176 -14.69 -0.17 10.10
CA GLU A 176 -15.91 0.03 9.32
C GLU A 176 -15.84 1.31 8.47
N GLN A 177 -15.48 2.45 9.08
CA GLN A 177 -15.38 3.71 8.35
C GLN A 177 -14.28 3.68 7.29
N SER A 178 -13.14 3.04 7.56
CA SER A 178 -12.05 2.91 6.62
C SER A 178 -12.41 2.00 5.44
N ALA A 179 -13.11 0.89 5.69
CA ALA A 179 -13.60 -0.01 4.64
C ALA A 179 -14.52 0.72 3.65
N LEU A 180 -15.41 1.60 4.14
CA LEU A 180 -16.25 2.45 3.28
C LEU A 180 -15.42 3.40 2.40
N LEU A 181 -14.30 3.91 2.91
CA LEU A 181 -13.41 4.80 2.14
C LEU A 181 -12.65 4.08 1.02
N VAL A 182 -12.32 2.81 1.16
CA VAL A 182 -11.56 2.06 0.16
C VAL A 182 -12.41 1.19 -0.76
N SER A 183 -13.66 0.86 -0.38
CA SER A 183 -14.55 0.01 -1.17
C SER A 183 -15.04 0.71 -2.46
N PRO A 184 -14.86 0.15 -3.65
CA PRO A 184 -15.31 0.75 -4.92
C PRO A 184 -16.83 0.69 -5.12
N GLN A 185 -17.54 -0.07 -4.29
CA GLN A 185 -18.99 -0.27 -4.37
C GLN A 185 -19.79 0.80 -3.60
N VAL A 186 -19.10 1.59 -2.77
CA VAL A 186 -19.69 2.62 -1.92
C VAL A 186 -19.86 3.94 -2.69
N THR A 187 -20.95 4.65 -2.45
CA THR A 187 -21.22 5.95 -3.10
C THR A 187 -20.24 7.03 -2.63
N GLU A 188 -20.14 8.13 -3.39
CA GLU A 188 -19.34 9.29 -2.98
C GLU A 188 -19.90 9.92 -1.69
N GLU A 189 -21.22 9.90 -1.50
CA GLU A 189 -21.90 10.41 -0.30
C GLU A 189 -21.52 9.58 0.94
N ASP A 190 -21.59 8.24 0.84
CA ASP A 190 -21.24 7.34 1.95
C ASP A 190 -19.75 7.45 2.29
N ALA A 191 -18.85 7.54 1.29
CA ALA A 191 -17.44 7.75 1.51
C ALA A 191 -17.15 9.11 2.19
N THR A 192 -17.88 10.16 1.80
CA THR A 192 -17.78 11.47 2.45
C THR A 192 -18.28 11.40 3.90
N GLY A 193 -19.40 10.70 4.13
CA GLY A 193 -19.94 10.45 5.46
C GLY A 193 -18.93 9.72 6.36
N ALA A 194 -18.31 8.65 5.85
CA ALA A 194 -17.28 7.90 6.57
C ALA A 194 -16.07 8.76 6.95
N LEU A 195 -15.62 9.62 6.03
CA LEU A 195 -14.52 10.57 6.31
C LEU A 195 -14.91 11.56 7.42
N MET A 196 -16.14 12.10 7.38
CA MET A 196 -16.65 13.00 8.41
C MET A 196 -16.76 12.31 9.77
N ASN A 197 -17.15 11.04 9.79
CA ASN A 197 -17.22 10.22 11.01
C ASN A 197 -15.84 10.00 11.63
N LEU A 198 -14.83 9.63 10.83
CA LEU A 198 -13.44 9.51 11.29
C LEU A 198 -12.90 10.85 11.81
N ARG A 199 -13.21 11.94 11.13
CA ARG A 199 -12.82 13.28 11.55
C ARG A 199 -13.43 13.64 12.88
N SER A 200 -14.73 13.39 13.08
CA SER A 200 -15.43 13.64 14.36
C SER A 200 -14.83 12.82 15.50
N TYR A 201 -14.59 11.54 15.26
CA TYR A 201 -13.94 10.64 16.22
C TYR A 201 -12.56 11.14 16.66
N LEU A 202 -11.68 11.46 15.70
CA LEU A 202 -10.34 11.97 16.02
C LEU A 202 -10.35 13.36 16.61
N THR A 203 -11.32 14.21 16.28
CA THR A 203 -11.52 15.49 16.96
C THR A 203 -11.76 15.28 18.45
N GLY A 204 -12.71 14.40 18.80
CA GLY A 204 -12.98 14.08 20.20
C GLY A 204 -11.78 13.44 20.92
N LEU A 205 -11.00 12.60 20.23
CA LEU A 205 -9.79 12.01 20.80
C LEU A 205 -8.71 13.06 21.06
N VAL A 206 -8.44 13.95 20.11
CA VAL A 206 -7.47 15.05 20.26
C VAL A 206 -7.89 15.97 21.41
N GLU A 207 -9.18 16.34 21.51
CA GLU A 207 -9.69 17.17 22.59
C GLU A 207 -9.58 16.51 23.99
N ARG A 208 -9.68 15.20 24.07
CA ARG A 208 -9.40 14.46 25.32
C ARG A 208 -7.92 14.53 25.69
N LYS A 209 -7.04 14.23 24.73
CA LYS A 209 -5.59 14.27 24.91
C LYS A 209 -5.07 15.66 25.31
N GLU A 210 -5.63 16.73 24.78
CA GLU A 210 -5.29 18.11 25.19
C GLU A 210 -5.59 18.39 26.68
N LYS A 211 -6.54 17.66 27.28
CA LYS A 211 -6.95 17.83 28.68
C LYS A 211 -6.20 16.88 29.63
N GLU A 212 -5.52 15.88 29.12
CA GLU A 212 -4.73 14.96 29.93
C GLU A 212 -3.51 15.68 30.50
N PRO A 213 -3.25 15.59 31.83
CA PRO A 213 -2.16 16.33 32.45
C PRO A 213 -0.78 15.77 32.09
N GLU A 214 -0.71 14.49 31.73
CA GLU A 214 0.50 13.81 31.29
C GLU A 214 0.27 13.14 29.94
N PRO A 215 1.19 13.32 28.97
CA PRO A 215 1.06 12.67 27.67
C PRO A 215 1.27 11.16 27.79
N GLY A 216 0.49 10.39 27.05
CA GLY A 216 0.76 8.98 26.80
C GLY A 216 1.97 8.79 25.86
N ASP A 217 2.27 7.51 25.56
CA ASP A 217 3.42 7.13 24.69
C ASP A 217 3.07 7.12 23.18
N GLY A 218 1.85 7.48 22.81
CA GLY A 218 1.39 7.47 21.44
C GLY A 218 1.88 8.65 20.61
N LEU A 219 1.87 8.46 19.30
CA LEU A 219 2.24 9.53 18.37
C LEU A 219 1.28 10.74 18.50
N LEU A 220 -0.03 10.49 18.62
CA LEU A 220 -1.00 11.59 18.81
C LEU A 220 -0.75 12.36 20.10
N ASP A 221 -0.31 11.69 21.18
CA ASP A 221 0.09 12.35 22.43
C ASP A 221 1.27 13.30 22.17
N THR A 222 2.29 12.85 21.45
CA THR A 222 3.43 13.68 21.07
C THR A 222 3.00 14.87 20.21
N LEU A 223 2.15 14.64 19.18
CA LEU A 223 1.69 15.71 18.30
C LEU A 223 0.84 16.75 19.03
N VAL A 224 0.03 16.33 20.01
CA VAL A 224 -0.81 17.23 20.83
C VAL A 224 0.02 18.02 21.82
N HIS A 225 0.78 17.34 22.69
CA HIS A 225 1.45 17.99 23.82
C HIS A 225 2.73 18.74 23.44
N LYS A 226 3.29 18.45 22.25
CA LYS A 226 4.45 19.15 21.72
C LYS A 226 4.08 20.03 20.54
N ASP A 227 3.73 19.42 19.41
CA ASP A 227 3.64 20.14 18.14
C ASP A 227 2.46 21.11 18.06
N LEU A 228 1.29 20.72 18.58
CA LEU A 228 0.12 21.59 18.69
C LEU A 228 0.33 22.65 19.77
N ALA A 229 0.86 22.28 20.92
CA ALA A 229 1.13 23.21 22.02
C ALA A 229 2.17 24.29 21.66
N GLU A 230 3.19 23.92 20.86
CA GLU A 230 4.21 24.84 20.33
C GLU A 230 3.70 25.66 19.12
N GLY A 231 2.50 25.36 18.59
CA GLY A 231 1.94 26.00 17.39
C GLY A 231 2.61 25.62 16.08
N SER A 232 3.41 24.55 16.06
CA SER A 232 4.07 24.02 14.85
C SER A 232 3.15 23.15 13.99
N LEU A 233 2.01 22.71 14.55
CA LEU A 233 0.86 22.10 13.86
C LEU A 233 -0.42 22.77 14.34
N SER A 234 -1.42 22.87 13.46
CA SER A 234 -2.80 23.18 13.85
C SER A 234 -3.50 21.91 14.37
N ARG A 235 -4.61 22.08 15.11
CA ARG A 235 -5.47 20.95 15.52
C ARG A 235 -5.98 20.18 14.30
N ASP A 236 -6.31 20.88 13.22
CA ASP A 236 -6.73 20.26 11.96
C ASP A 236 -5.64 19.38 11.37
N ASP A 237 -4.38 19.80 11.41
CA ASP A 237 -3.25 19.00 10.94
C ASP A 237 -3.10 17.71 11.75
N VAL A 238 -3.20 17.76 13.08
CA VAL A 238 -3.12 16.59 13.95
C VAL A 238 -4.25 15.60 13.64
N ILE A 239 -5.48 16.10 13.47
CA ILE A 239 -6.65 15.27 13.12
C ILE A 239 -6.43 14.60 11.76
N ARG A 240 -6.02 15.35 10.73
CA ARG A 240 -5.78 14.83 9.36
C ARG A 240 -4.63 13.82 9.32
N LEU A 241 -3.56 14.06 10.08
CA LEU A 241 -2.47 13.08 10.24
C LEU A 241 -2.97 11.81 10.93
N GLY A 242 -3.79 11.93 11.96
CA GLY A 242 -4.43 10.78 12.61
C GLY A 242 -5.26 9.95 11.64
N ILE A 243 -6.11 10.60 10.84
CA ILE A 243 -6.95 9.92 9.82
C ILE A 243 -6.08 9.14 8.84
N ILE A 244 -5.10 9.79 8.19
CA ILE A 244 -4.31 9.13 7.15
C ILE A 244 -3.46 7.98 7.71
N LEU A 245 -2.89 8.13 8.90
CA LEU A 245 -2.08 7.08 9.53
C LEU A 245 -2.94 5.90 9.98
N LEU A 246 -4.12 6.17 10.55
CA LEU A 246 -5.05 5.13 10.96
C LEU A 246 -5.51 4.32 9.75
N MET A 247 -5.97 4.97 8.67
CA MET A 247 -6.41 4.31 7.44
C MET A 247 -5.30 3.52 6.75
N ALA A 248 -4.10 4.11 6.62
CA ALA A 248 -2.99 3.47 5.93
C ALA A 248 -2.39 2.30 6.72
N GLY A 249 -2.50 2.32 8.06
CA GLY A 249 -1.76 1.42 8.93
C GLY A 249 -2.38 0.04 9.13
N HIS A 250 -3.70 -0.13 8.95
CA HIS A 250 -4.33 -1.44 9.19
C HIS A 250 -4.73 -2.17 7.90
N GLU A 251 -5.45 -1.55 7.00
CA GLU A 251 -6.02 -2.18 5.81
C GLU A 251 -4.94 -2.77 4.87
N THR A 252 -3.84 -2.03 4.68
CA THR A 252 -2.77 -2.44 3.75
C THR A 252 -2.00 -3.65 4.27
N THR A 253 -1.62 -3.65 5.54
CA THR A 253 -0.89 -4.77 6.16
C THR A 253 -1.79 -5.99 6.27
N ALA A 254 -3.06 -5.82 6.65
CA ALA A 254 -4.03 -6.91 6.69
C ALA A 254 -4.22 -7.56 5.31
N SER A 255 -4.36 -6.76 4.25
CA SER A 255 -4.43 -7.25 2.87
C SER A 255 -3.17 -8.02 2.47
N MET A 256 -1.97 -7.54 2.86
CA MET A 256 -0.72 -8.25 2.58
C MET A 256 -0.63 -9.60 3.30
N ILE A 257 -1.00 -9.68 4.58
CA ILE A 257 -1.00 -10.93 5.36
C ILE A 257 -1.98 -11.94 4.72
N THR A 258 -3.18 -11.49 4.39
CA THR A 258 -4.23 -12.34 3.81
C THR A 258 -3.84 -12.85 2.42
N LEU A 259 -3.38 -11.97 1.52
CA LEU A 259 -2.92 -12.35 0.18
C LEU A 259 -1.67 -13.22 0.23
N SER A 260 -0.73 -12.96 1.15
CA SER A 260 0.46 -13.79 1.35
C SER A 260 0.08 -15.20 1.79
N THR A 261 -0.87 -15.32 2.72
CA THR A 261 -1.41 -16.61 3.16
C THR A 261 -2.04 -17.37 2.00
N PHE A 262 -2.93 -16.73 1.24
CA PHE A 262 -3.54 -17.31 0.05
C PHE A 262 -2.50 -17.76 -0.97
N THR A 263 -1.52 -16.89 -1.26
CA THR A 263 -0.45 -17.16 -2.22
C THR A 263 0.39 -18.37 -1.81
N LEU A 264 0.78 -18.45 -0.55
CA LEU A 264 1.57 -19.58 -0.04
C LEU A 264 0.78 -20.89 -0.07
N LEU A 265 -0.51 -20.88 0.26
CA LEU A 265 -1.38 -22.04 0.16
C LEU A 265 -1.57 -22.55 -1.29
N GLN A 266 -1.46 -21.66 -2.28
CA GLN A 266 -1.49 -22.02 -3.71
C GLN A 266 -0.10 -22.43 -4.28
N ASN A 267 0.97 -22.28 -3.50
CA ASN A 267 2.33 -22.60 -3.90
C ASN A 267 2.99 -23.58 -2.89
N PRO A 268 2.60 -24.88 -2.88
CA PRO A 268 3.00 -25.83 -1.84
C PRO A 268 4.52 -25.99 -1.67
N ALA A 269 5.29 -25.90 -2.76
CA ALA A 269 6.74 -25.98 -2.71
C ALA A 269 7.36 -24.77 -1.96
N GLN A 270 6.86 -23.56 -2.23
CA GLN A 270 7.32 -22.35 -1.55
C GLN A 270 6.85 -22.34 -0.09
N LEU A 271 5.64 -22.83 0.21
CA LEU A 271 5.16 -23.00 1.57
C LEU A 271 6.01 -23.99 2.38
N ALA A 272 6.42 -25.10 1.77
CA ALA A 272 7.32 -26.06 2.42
C ALA A 272 8.68 -25.40 2.73
N ALA A 273 9.27 -24.70 1.76
CA ALA A 273 10.52 -23.96 1.97
C ALA A 273 10.40 -22.89 3.07
N PHE A 274 9.27 -22.17 3.14
CA PHE A 274 9.00 -21.19 4.20
C PHE A 274 8.95 -21.84 5.60
N ARG A 275 8.33 -23.02 5.71
CA ARG A 275 8.24 -23.77 6.98
C ARG A 275 9.58 -24.34 7.42
N ASP A 276 10.41 -24.78 6.47
CA ASP A 276 11.71 -25.40 6.73
C ASP A 276 12.77 -24.37 7.15
N ASP A 277 12.61 -23.09 6.78
CA ASP A 277 13.52 -21.99 7.13
C ASP A 277 12.78 -20.80 7.77
N PRO A 278 12.34 -20.89 9.03
CA PRO A 278 11.73 -19.76 9.73
C PRO A 278 12.65 -18.54 9.86
N ALA A 279 13.97 -18.73 9.85
CA ALA A 279 14.94 -17.64 9.92
C ALA A 279 14.98 -16.82 8.61
N GLY A 280 14.58 -17.42 7.49
CA GLY A 280 14.42 -16.77 6.19
C GLY A 280 13.11 -15.99 6.02
N ALA A 281 12.23 -15.94 7.03
CA ALA A 281 10.93 -15.27 6.93
C ALA A 281 11.03 -13.82 6.44
N GLY A 282 12.07 -13.07 6.86
CA GLY A 282 12.28 -11.70 6.38
C GLY A 282 12.56 -11.62 4.88
N LEU A 283 13.28 -12.59 4.29
CA LEU A 283 13.52 -12.66 2.84
C LEU A 283 12.21 -13.03 2.11
N ALA A 284 11.45 -13.96 2.66
CA ALA A 284 10.17 -14.37 2.14
C ALA A 284 9.17 -13.20 2.09
N VAL A 285 9.14 -12.37 3.14
CA VAL A 285 8.30 -11.16 3.19
C VAL A 285 8.68 -10.17 2.09
N GLU A 286 9.98 -9.94 1.82
CA GLU A 286 10.41 -9.06 0.73
C GLU A 286 9.94 -9.57 -0.64
N GLU A 287 10.00 -10.88 -0.86
CA GLU A 287 9.52 -11.48 -2.11
C GLU A 287 7.99 -11.41 -2.24
N LEU A 288 7.25 -11.67 -1.16
CA LEU A 288 5.80 -11.54 -1.14
C LEU A 288 5.37 -10.09 -1.41
N LEU A 289 6.06 -9.10 -0.84
CA LEU A 289 5.83 -7.68 -1.12
C LEU A 289 6.06 -7.34 -2.59
N ARG A 290 7.17 -7.82 -3.17
CA ARG A 290 7.44 -7.67 -4.61
C ARG A 290 6.36 -8.32 -5.46
N TYR A 291 6.08 -9.57 -5.17
CA TYR A 291 5.20 -10.44 -5.99
C TYR A 291 3.76 -9.95 -6.00
N LEU A 292 3.23 -9.48 -4.88
CA LEU A 292 1.83 -9.07 -4.72
C LEU A 292 1.60 -7.60 -5.07
N SER A 293 2.50 -6.70 -4.68
CA SER A 293 2.43 -5.26 -5.00
C SER A 293 1.01 -4.69 -4.88
N ILE A 294 0.44 -4.73 -3.66
CA ILE A 294 -0.99 -4.43 -3.42
C ILE A 294 -1.38 -2.98 -3.69
N GLY A 295 -0.44 -2.03 -3.56
CA GLY A 295 -0.64 -0.62 -3.88
C GLY A 295 -0.14 -0.34 -5.29
N ASP A 296 -0.98 -0.57 -6.31
CA ASP A 296 -0.52 -0.65 -7.69
C ASP A 296 -0.12 0.70 -8.31
N VAL A 297 -0.72 1.81 -7.89
CA VAL A 297 -0.54 3.08 -8.62
C VAL A 297 0.03 4.18 -7.74
N ALA A 298 1.23 4.67 -8.10
CA ALA A 298 1.72 5.97 -7.65
C ALA A 298 1.39 7.05 -8.68
N MET A 299 0.88 8.20 -8.21
CA MET A 299 0.40 9.29 -9.06
C MET A 299 1.29 10.51 -8.91
N ARG A 300 1.60 11.16 -10.03
CA ARG A 300 2.38 12.41 -10.07
C ARG A 300 1.85 13.33 -11.16
N ILE A 301 2.25 14.59 -11.08
CA ILE A 301 2.09 15.57 -12.16
C ILE A 301 3.44 16.22 -12.42
N ALA A 302 3.81 16.37 -13.68
CA ALA A 302 5.04 17.07 -14.05
C ALA A 302 4.90 18.58 -13.76
N ALA A 303 5.76 19.13 -12.93
CA ALA A 303 5.82 20.57 -12.67
C ALA A 303 6.64 21.31 -13.74
N GLU A 304 7.57 20.60 -14.37
CA GLU A 304 8.45 21.07 -15.45
C GLU A 304 8.60 19.98 -16.52
N ASP A 305 9.17 20.32 -17.67
CA ASP A 305 9.45 19.35 -18.71
C ASP A 305 10.51 18.34 -18.25
N ILE A 306 10.24 17.06 -18.50
CA ILE A 306 11.12 15.95 -18.16
C ILE A 306 11.34 15.09 -19.40
N THR A 307 12.58 14.78 -19.72
CA THR A 307 12.92 13.80 -20.75
C THR A 307 13.52 12.57 -20.06
N VAL A 308 12.94 11.40 -20.34
CA VAL A 308 13.42 10.12 -19.83
C VAL A 308 13.38 9.09 -20.98
N GLY A 309 14.54 8.62 -21.42
CA GLY A 309 14.65 7.87 -22.69
C GLY A 309 14.08 8.67 -23.84
N ASP A 310 13.18 8.08 -24.61
CA ASP A 310 12.48 8.71 -25.74
C ASP A 310 11.19 9.45 -25.31
N ALA A 311 10.79 9.37 -24.04
CA ALA A 311 9.60 10.02 -23.54
C ALA A 311 9.86 11.49 -23.20
N HIS A 312 9.03 12.38 -23.78
CA HIS A 312 9.04 13.82 -23.49
C HIS A 312 7.77 14.19 -22.71
N ILE A 313 7.87 14.17 -21.38
CA ILE A 313 6.82 14.51 -20.42
C ILE A 313 6.83 16.03 -20.28
N ARG A 314 5.72 16.70 -20.60
CA ARG A 314 5.63 18.15 -20.53
C ARG A 314 5.11 18.61 -19.16
N ALA A 315 5.44 19.81 -18.77
CA ALA A 315 4.83 20.44 -17.61
C ALA A 315 3.29 20.39 -17.70
N GLY A 316 2.64 19.92 -16.63
CA GLY A 316 1.19 19.67 -16.59
C GLY A 316 0.77 18.26 -17.00
N ASP A 317 1.65 17.45 -17.58
CA ASP A 317 1.33 16.06 -17.90
C ASP A 317 1.19 15.22 -16.62
N SER A 318 0.17 14.36 -16.60
CA SER A 318 0.02 13.35 -15.56
C SER A 318 0.96 12.16 -15.78
N VAL A 319 1.52 11.64 -14.69
CA VAL A 319 2.42 10.48 -14.67
C VAL A 319 1.92 9.47 -13.65
N MET A 320 1.63 8.27 -14.12
CA MET A 320 1.21 7.14 -13.30
C MET A 320 2.34 6.09 -13.28
N LEU A 321 2.61 5.48 -12.15
CA LEU A 321 3.55 4.36 -12.05
C LEU A 321 2.78 3.12 -11.62
N SER A 322 2.87 2.03 -12.41
CA SER A 322 2.36 0.74 -11.99
C SER A 322 3.41 0.01 -11.15
N THR A 323 3.26 0.00 -9.83
CA THR A 323 4.18 -0.72 -8.94
C THR A 323 4.13 -2.23 -9.18
N ALA A 324 2.98 -2.76 -9.60
CA ALA A 324 2.83 -4.16 -9.92
C ALA A 324 3.69 -4.56 -11.13
N GLU A 325 3.69 -3.75 -12.20
CA GLU A 325 4.49 -4.06 -13.40
C GLU A 325 5.97 -3.77 -13.19
N VAL A 326 6.33 -2.66 -12.54
CA VAL A 326 7.75 -2.34 -12.29
C VAL A 326 8.43 -3.38 -11.37
N ASN A 327 7.66 -4.03 -10.49
CA ASN A 327 8.17 -5.14 -9.66
C ASN A 327 8.20 -6.49 -10.41
N ARG A 328 7.78 -6.51 -11.67
CA ARG A 328 7.88 -7.65 -12.59
C ARG A 328 8.80 -7.36 -13.78
N ASP A 329 9.60 -6.30 -13.70
CA ASP A 329 10.57 -5.94 -14.71
C ASP A 329 11.72 -6.97 -14.76
N PRO A 330 11.95 -7.69 -15.87
CA PRO A 330 13.03 -8.67 -15.99
C PRO A 330 14.42 -8.05 -15.99
N ASP A 331 14.54 -6.74 -16.25
CA ASP A 331 15.81 -6.03 -16.12
C ASP A 331 16.21 -5.79 -14.66
N ALA A 332 15.26 -5.93 -13.72
CA ALA A 332 15.47 -5.77 -12.29
C ALA A 332 15.42 -7.10 -11.52
N PHE A 333 14.63 -8.07 -11.99
CA PHE A 333 14.38 -9.33 -11.30
C PHE A 333 14.44 -10.51 -12.29
N ASP A 334 15.31 -11.46 -12.03
CA ASP A 334 15.37 -12.71 -12.81
C ASP A 334 14.06 -13.49 -12.64
N GLU A 335 13.50 -14.02 -13.73
CA GLU A 335 12.21 -14.75 -13.73
C GLU A 335 11.13 -14.05 -12.85
N PRO A 336 10.78 -12.78 -13.16
CA PRO A 336 10.01 -11.93 -12.24
C PRO A 336 8.60 -12.44 -11.94
N ASP A 337 8.06 -13.30 -12.80
CA ASP A 337 6.73 -13.90 -12.62
C ASP A 337 6.74 -15.15 -11.72
N ALA A 338 7.91 -15.70 -11.43
CA ALA A 338 8.05 -16.77 -10.45
C ALA A 338 8.04 -16.21 -9.02
N LEU A 339 7.28 -16.87 -8.13
CA LEU A 339 7.40 -16.67 -6.70
C LEU A 339 8.62 -17.47 -6.20
N GLU A 340 9.63 -16.77 -5.69
CA GLU A 340 10.86 -17.38 -5.18
C GLU A 340 11.22 -16.73 -3.84
N LEU A 341 10.84 -17.36 -2.72
CA LEU A 341 10.97 -16.79 -1.38
C LEU A 341 12.42 -16.51 -0.97
N SER A 342 13.37 -17.22 -1.56
CA SER A 342 14.80 -17.03 -1.32
C SER A 342 15.42 -15.87 -2.10
N ARG A 343 14.68 -15.24 -3.02
CA ARG A 343 15.15 -14.14 -3.87
C ARG A 343 15.67 -12.94 -3.09
N GLY A 344 15.05 -12.62 -1.94
CA GLY A 344 15.47 -11.48 -1.12
C GLY A 344 15.37 -10.13 -1.83
N ALA A 345 14.29 -9.90 -2.53
CA ALA A 345 14.05 -8.80 -3.48
C ALA A 345 13.94 -7.40 -2.86
N ARG A 346 14.87 -7.00 -1.97
CA ARG A 346 14.83 -5.75 -1.17
C ARG A 346 14.78 -4.45 -1.98
N HIS A 347 15.07 -4.50 -3.26
CA HIS A 347 15.02 -3.32 -4.15
C HIS A 347 13.64 -3.14 -4.82
N HIS A 348 12.64 -3.95 -4.46
CA HIS A 348 11.28 -3.78 -4.95
C HIS A 348 10.69 -2.40 -4.57
N LEU A 349 9.70 -1.95 -5.34
CA LEU A 349 9.03 -0.66 -5.15
C LEU A 349 7.63 -0.77 -4.52
N ALA A 350 7.32 -1.89 -3.83
CA ALA A 350 6.01 -2.07 -3.18
C ALA A 350 5.70 -0.99 -2.11
N PHE A 351 6.74 -0.43 -1.50
CA PHE A 351 6.64 0.69 -0.58
C PHE A 351 6.93 2.06 -1.21
N GLY A 352 6.98 2.14 -2.54
CA GLY A 352 7.43 3.34 -3.23
C GLY A 352 8.93 3.58 -3.08
N TYR A 353 9.39 4.79 -3.44
CA TYR A 353 10.78 5.18 -3.38
C TYR A 353 10.93 6.70 -3.16
N GLY A 354 12.09 7.15 -2.66
CA GLY A 354 12.38 8.58 -2.43
C GLY A 354 11.64 9.16 -1.22
N VAL A 355 11.33 10.44 -1.29
CA VAL A 355 10.78 11.20 -0.15
C VAL A 355 9.41 10.71 0.32
N HIS A 356 8.65 10.08 -0.57
CA HIS A 356 7.33 9.49 -0.30
C HIS A 356 7.37 7.99 0.00
N GLN A 357 8.55 7.38 0.14
CA GLN A 357 8.63 5.97 0.54
C GLN A 357 7.81 5.72 1.81
N CYS A 358 7.07 4.61 1.86
CA CYS A 358 6.17 4.27 2.95
C CYS A 358 6.86 4.42 4.32
N ILE A 359 6.26 5.22 5.19
CA ILE A 359 6.82 5.47 6.53
C ILE A 359 6.66 4.23 7.44
N GLY A 360 5.57 3.45 7.24
CA GLY A 360 5.24 2.25 8.01
C GLY A 360 5.93 0.96 7.52
N GLN A 361 6.82 1.03 6.53
CA GLN A 361 7.40 -0.16 5.89
C GLN A 361 8.07 -1.16 6.84
N ASN A 362 8.74 -0.69 7.89
CA ASN A 362 9.40 -1.58 8.85
C ASN A 362 8.36 -2.30 9.73
N LEU A 363 7.29 -1.59 10.08
CA LEU A 363 6.20 -2.12 10.88
C LEU A 363 5.44 -3.21 10.11
N ALA A 364 5.07 -2.94 8.86
CA ALA A 364 4.40 -3.91 8.00
C ALA A 364 5.20 -5.20 7.84
N ARG A 365 6.54 -5.10 7.68
CA ARG A 365 7.42 -6.27 7.65
C ARG A 365 7.36 -7.08 8.94
N ALA A 366 7.47 -6.42 10.09
CA ALA A 366 7.44 -7.10 11.39
C ALA A 366 6.10 -7.80 11.65
N GLU A 367 4.99 -7.20 11.25
CA GLU A 367 3.67 -7.80 11.35
C GLU A 367 3.53 -9.01 10.42
N MET A 368 3.93 -8.89 9.14
CA MET A 368 3.90 -9.99 8.19
C MET A 368 4.79 -11.16 8.62
N GLU A 369 6.03 -10.89 9.05
CA GLU A 369 6.94 -11.92 9.56
C GLU A 369 6.33 -12.67 10.74
N SER A 370 5.80 -11.94 11.73
CA SER A 370 5.18 -12.55 12.91
C SER A 370 3.93 -13.35 12.57
N ALA A 371 3.03 -12.79 11.78
CA ALA A 371 1.78 -13.44 11.42
C ALA A 371 2.02 -14.73 10.61
N LEU A 372 2.82 -14.67 9.55
CA LEU A 372 3.05 -15.81 8.67
C LEU A 372 3.85 -16.92 9.37
N THR A 373 4.88 -16.56 10.14
CA THR A 373 5.69 -17.54 10.87
C THR A 373 4.85 -18.30 11.90
N LEU A 374 4.05 -17.57 12.67
CA LEU A 374 3.20 -18.21 13.69
C LEU A 374 2.06 -19.01 13.08
N LEU A 375 1.39 -18.49 12.06
CA LEU A 375 0.29 -19.15 11.38
C LEU A 375 0.74 -20.51 10.79
N PHE A 376 1.76 -20.51 9.95
CA PHE A 376 2.23 -21.70 9.27
C PHE A 376 3.06 -22.64 10.16
N GLY A 377 3.66 -22.11 11.23
CA GLY A 377 4.37 -22.90 12.22
C GLY A 377 3.45 -23.65 13.18
N ARG A 378 2.34 -23.02 13.61
CA ARG A 378 1.41 -23.62 14.58
C ARG A 378 0.31 -24.44 13.94
N ILE A 379 -0.03 -24.16 12.66
CA ILE A 379 -1.09 -24.86 11.92
C ILE A 379 -0.51 -25.50 10.65
N PRO A 380 0.27 -26.60 10.78
CA PRO A 380 0.95 -27.22 9.63
C PRO A 380 -0.02 -27.82 8.60
N GLY A 381 -1.25 -28.17 8.99
CA GLY A 381 -2.31 -28.67 8.12
C GLY A 381 -3.16 -27.57 7.44
N LEU A 382 -2.82 -26.30 7.64
CA LEU A 382 -3.61 -25.17 7.12
C LEU A 382 -3.83 -25.26 5.61
N ARG A 383 -5.07 -25.15 5.20
CA ARG A 383 -5.52 -25.16 3.81
C ARG A 383 -6.76 -24.28 3.64
N LEU A 384 -7.08 -23.90 2.41
CA LEU A 384 -8.34 -23.22 2.12
C LEU A 384 -9.53 -24.11 2.52
N ALA A 385 -10.57 -23.50 3.08
CA ALA A 385 -11.84 -24.17 3.39
C ALA A 385 -12.80 -24.20 2.17
N VAL A 386 -12.48 -23.42 1.13
CA VAL A 386 -13.20 -23.35 -0.15
C VAL A 386 -12.24 -23.51 -1.31
N PRO A 387 -12.71 -23.87 -2.53
CA PRO A 387 -11.89 -23.83 -3.74
C PRO A 387 -11.27 -22.43 -3.96
N ALA A 388 -10.04 -22.37 -4.48
CA ALA A 388 -9.33 -21.11 -4.67
C ALA A 388 -10.08 -20.13 -5.60
N GLU A 389 -10.80 -20.66 -6.58
CA GLU A 389 -11.64 -19.91 -7.52
C GLU A 389 -12.89 -19.28 -6.91
N GLU A 390 -13.30 -19.73 -5.72
CA GLU A 390 -14.43 -19.19 -4.96
C GLU A 390 -13.99 -18.07 -3.99
N VAL A 391 -12.68 -17.86 -3.82
CA VAL A 391 -12.16 -16.79 -2.98
C VAL A 391 -12.40 -15.44 -3.66
N GLU A 392 -13.20 -14.58 -3.04
CA GLU A 392 -13.57 -13.28 -3.61
C GLU A 392 -12.47 -12.25 -3.43
N ILE A 393 -11.97 -11.76 -4.56
CA ILE A 393 -10.87 -10.79 -4.63
C ILE A 393 -11.45 -9.39 -4.73
N LYS A 394 -10.87 -8.43 -4.01
CA LYS A 394 -11.24 -7.01 -4.13
C LYS A 394 -10.99 -6.53 -5.57
N PRO A 395 -11.95 -5.81 -6.18
CA PRO A 395 -11.81 -5.37 -7.56
C PRO A 395 -10.65 -4.38 -7.72
N ALA A 396 -10.09 -4.30 -8.92
CA ALA A 396 -8.91 -3.48 -9.24
C ALA A 396 -9.08 -1.97 -8.95
N GLN A 397 -10.32 -1.48 -8.89
CA GLN A 397 -10.64 -0.10 -8.52
C GLN A 397 -10.52 0.15 -7.00
N SER A 398 -10.36 -0.89 -6.20
CA SER A 398 -9.97 -0.76 -4.79
C SER A 398 -8.57 -0.16 -4.76
N GLY A 399 -8.33 0.91 -4.05
CA GLY A 399 -7.00 1.54 -4.00
C GLY A 399 -5.89 0.62 -3.46
N VAL A 400 -6.30 -0.51 -2.87
CA VAL A 400 -5.45 -1.58 -2.33
C VAL A 400 -6.00 -2.91 -2.80
N GLN A 401 -5.16 -3.76 -3.37
CA GLN A 401 -5.51 -5.13 -3.71
C GLN A 401 -5.68 -5.97 -2.44
N GLY A 402 -6.62 -6.91 -2.46
CA GLY A 402 -6.91 -7.74 -1.28
C GLY A 402 -7.95 -8.82 -1.57
N ILE A 403 -8.30 -9.52 -0.53
CA ILE A 403 -9.35 -10.55 -0.48
C ILE A 403 -10.38 -10.07 0.53
N TYR A 404 -11.68 -10.34 0.27
CA TYR A 404 -12.74 -9.99 1.21
C TYR A 404 -12.77 -10.94 2.40
N ASP A 405 -12.71 -12.23 2.11
CA ASP A 405 -12.74 -13.31 3.11
C ASP A 405 -11.81 -14.44 2.68
N LEU A 406 -10.97 -14.94 3.58
CA LEU A 406 -10.10 -16.08 3.34
C LEU A 406 -10.39 -17.19 4.36
N PRO A 407 -11.44 -17.99 4.16
CA PRO A 407 -11.77 -19.09 5.06
C PRO A 407 -10.77 -20.23 4.96
N VAL A 408 -10.31 -20.71 6.12
CA VAL A 408 -9.29 -21.76 6.24
C VAL A 408 -9.73 -22.86 7.20
N THR A 409 -9.13 -24.04 7.00
CA THR A 409 -9.32 -25.22 7.84
C THR A 409 -8.02 -26.03 7.87
N TRP A 410 -7.90 -27.08 8.72
CA TRP A 410 -6.71 -27.95 8.84
C TRP A 410 -7.05 -29.36 9.26
#